data_3aca8ff3e685603ca9f193da7e9a6672
#
_entry.id   3aca8ff3e685603ca9f193da7e9a6672
#
_cell.length_a   1.000
_cell.length_b   1.000
_cell.length_c   1.000
_cell.angle_alpha   90.00
_cell.angle_beta   90.00
_cell.angle_gamma   90.00
#
_symmetry.space_group_name_H-M   'P 1'
#
loop_
_entity.id
_entity.type
_entity.pdbx_description
1 polymer ?
#
loop_
_entity_poly.entity_id
_entity_poly.type
_entity_poly.pdbx_seq_one_letter_code
_entity_poly.pdbx_strand_id
1 'polypeptide(L)'
;MLQGAGVLLGLPLLDAMSPAIAFDKSAEKNPPKRFIGICNNLGLLPEYFFPDAASTGRGYKLSPYLQHMAHVRDDFSVMSGVWHPDVDAGHPADICFLTAAPHPSSGGFRNTISLDQYMSERIGHQTRFPSLTLGVNVSRGSTSLSWTAGGVMIPCDVLPSVVFQKLFLGGSPEERKEQARRLALGQSIMDTVADETKRLQREVGTRDRERLDQYLTGVRDLEKRMLQSAAWENKPRPVAKDKMPLDPKDPKEYMDKVRLMYDMARMAFETDSTRNITLMLDSVNSPAIQVAGHAVSDGYHNLSHHGRNKEKMGDLERIDREHMKLLGNLIADLKGRKEDGGTLLDHTMVLYGSNMGNANTHVTTNLPVIFAGGGFKHGQHLAFDRERNYPLPNLFVNVLQRMGIESDKFATSTGTFRGLELA
;
A
#
# COMPACT_ATOMS: atom_id res chain seq x y z
N MET A 1 33.53 17.83 -16.16
CA MET A 1 32.95 18.54 -17.34
C MET A 1 33.93 18.36 -18.49
N LEU A 2 33.50 17.70 -19.54
CA LEU A 2 34.25 17.63 -20.79
C LEU A 2 33.65 18.68 -21.73
N GLN A 3 34.44 19.64 -22.15
CA GLN A 3 34.06 20.67 -23.13
C GLN A 3 34.55 20.24 -24.51
N GLY A 4 33.62 20.12 -25.45
CA GLY A 4 33.88 20.01 -26.87
C GLY A 4 32.76 20.74 -27.62
N ALA A 5 33.19 21.68 -28.49
CA ALA A 5 32.39 22.37 -29.52
C ALA A 5 30.88 22.55 -29.25
N GLY A 6 30.55 23.36 -28.24
CA GLY A 6 29.18 23.94 -28.09
C GLY A 6 28.10 23.02 -27.54
N VAL A 7 28.39 21.79 -27.06
CA VAL A 7 27.42 20.88 -26.44
C VAL A 7 27.91 20.54 -25.01
N LEU A 8 27.17 20.97 -24.01
CA LEU A 8 27.34 20.56 -22.62
C LEU A 8 26.63 19.19 -22.45
N LEU A 9 27.40 18.09 -22.54
CA LEU A 9 26.93 16.79 -22.10
C LEU A 9 27.13 16.69 -20.58
N GLY A 10 26.04 16.75 -19.82
CA GLY A 10 26.04 16.37 -18.41
C GLY A 10 26.44 14.89 -18.32
N LEU A 11 27.57 14.57 -17.70
CA LEU A 11 27.91 13.20 -17.35
C LEU A 11 26.84 12.67 -16.37
N PRO A 12 26.43 11.40 -16.52
CA PRO A 12 25.60 10.78 -15.49
C PRO A 12 26.36 10.88 -14.15
N LEU A 13 25.62 11.18 -13.07
CA LEU A 13 26.17 11.20 -11.71
C LEU A 13 26.76 9.80 -11.45
N LEU A 14 28.09 9.72 -11.44
CA LEU A 14 28.81 8.52 -11.01
C LEU A 14 28.82 8.51 -9.47
N ASP A 15 28.79 7.34 -8.85
CA ASP A 15 28.88 7.19 -7.39
C ASP A 15 30.07 7.94 -6.80
N ALA A 16 31.17 8.08 -7.56
CA ALA A 16 32.34 8.87 -7.23
C ALA A 16 32.11 10.40 -7.21
N MET A 17 30.99 10.90 -7.73
CA MET A 17 30.62 12.33 -7.75
C MET A 17 29.66 12.71 -6.62
N SER A 18 29.18 11.73 -5.86
CA SER A 18 28.43 11.99 -4.62
C SER A 18 29.39 12.65 -3.63
N PRO A 19 29.04 13.81 -3.00
CA PRO A 19 29.85 14.33 -1.91
C PRO A 19 30.02 13.22 -0.89
N ALA A 20 31.23 12.91 -0.50
CA ALA A 20 31.55 12.00 0.59
C ALA A 20 31.06 12.63 1.90
N ILE A 21 29.76 12.63 2.13
CA ILE A 21 29.21 12.66 3.48
C ILE A 21 29.74 11.34 4.04
N ALA A 22 30.62 11.41 5.03
CA ALA A 22 31.19 10.25 5.69
C ALA A 22 30.05 9.44 6.30
N PHE A 23 29.42 8.61 5.47
CA PHE A 23 28.70 7.46 5.95
C PHE A 23 29.79 6.50 6.44
N ASP A 24 29.70 6.17 7.70
CA ASP A 24 30.52 5.14 8.32
C ASP A 24 30.51 3.89 7.42
N LYS A 25 31.61 3.60 6.76
CA LYS A 25 31.79 2.47 5.85
C LYS A 25 31.74 1.12 6.57
N SER A 26 31.56 1.11 7.90
CA SER A 26 31.45 -0.08 8.73
C SER A 26 30.01 -0.54 8.99
N ALA A 27 28.98 0.23 8.63
CA ALA A 27 27.63 -0.29 8.58
C ALA A 27 27.50 -1.17 7.33
N GLU A 28 27.40 -2.49 7.47
CA GLU A 28 26.91 -3.37 6.42
C GLU A 28 25.75 -2.67 5.73
N LYS A 29 25.86 -2.43 4.42
CA LYS A 29 24.79 -1.81 3.63
C LYS A 29 23.62 -2.79 3.56
N ASN A 30 22.85 -2.86 4.62
CA ASN A 30 21.58 -3.56 4.57
C ASN A 30 20.65 -2.80 3.60
N PRO A 31 20.27 -3.42 2.48
CA PRO A 31 19.39 -2.76 1.52
C PRO A 31 18.08 -2.35 2.19
N PRO A 32 17.48 -1.21 1.75
CA PRO A 32 16.28 -0.68 2.38
C PRO A 32 15.12 -1.67 2.28
N LYS A 33 14.41 -1.89 3.37
CA LYS A 33 13.19 -2.70 3.36
C LYS A 33 12.01 -1.86 2.93
N ARG A 34 11.07 -2.49 2.21
CA ARG A 34 9.92 -1.85 1.60
C ARG A 34 8.64 -2.64 1.86
N PHE A 35 7.52 -1.96 1.80
CA PHE A 35 6.20 -2.55 1.98
C PHE A 35 5.21 -2.00 0.97
N ILE A 36 4.41 -2.88 0.38
CA ILE A 36 3.21 -2.52 -0.37
C ILE A 36 2.02 -3.33 0.14
N GLY A 37 0.95 -2.61 0.54
CA GLY A 37 -0.34 -3.20 0.90
C GLY A 37 -1.35 -2.97 -0.22
N ILE A 38 -1.92 -4.03 -0.77
CA ILE A 38 -2.87 -4.02 -1.88
C ILE A 38 -4.19 -4.62 -1.41
N CYS A 39 -5.29 -3.87 -1.51
CA CYS A 39 -6.62 -4.35 -1.15
C CYS A 39 -7.51 -4.49 -2.39
N ASN A 40 -7.94 -5.72 -2.67
CA ASN A 40 -9.05 -6.01 -3.58
C ASN A 40 -10.35 -5.98 -2.77
N ASN A 41 -10.88 -4.78 -2.57
CA ASN A 41 -11.97 -4.51 -1.64
C ASN A 41 -13.36 -4.94 -2.12
N LEU A 42 -13.48 -5.49 -3.33
CA LEU A 42 -14.73 -6.11 -3.80
C LEU A 42 -14.78 -7.62 -3.57
N GLY A 43 -13.76 -8.19 -2.93
CA GLY A 43 -13.68 -9.60 -2.59
C GLY A 43 -13.11 -10.46 -3.70
N LEU A 44 -13.02 -11.75 -3.43
CA LEU A 44 -12.65 -12.82 -4.35
C LEU A 44 -13.63 -13.97 -4.18
N LEU A 45 -13.81 -14.80 -5.20
CA LEU A 45 -14.59 -16.04 -5.05
C LEU A 45 -13.82 -17.04 -4.17
N PRO A 46 -14.30 -17.34 -2.94
CA PRO A 46 -13.53 -18.12 -1.96
C PRO A 46 -13.23 -19.53 -2.44
N GLU A 47 -14.18 -20.15 -3.17
CA GLU A 47 -14.08 -21.52 -3.69
C GLU A 47 -12.97 -21.67 -4.76
N TYR A 48 -12.56 -20.57 -5.41
CA TYR A 48 -11.48 -20.57 -6.39
C TYR A 48 -10.17 -20.04 -5.82
N PHE A 49 -10.22 -19.22 -4.74
CA PHE A 49 -9.04 -18.63 -4.13
C PHE A 49 -8.36 -19.56 -3.13
N PHE A 50 -9.12 -20.14 -2.18
CA PHE A 50 -8.48 -20.91 -1.10
C PHE A 50 -8.04 -22.29 -1.59
N PRO A 51 -6.81 -22.72 -1.25
CA PRO A 51 -6.41 -24.12 -1.35
C PRO A 51 -7.33 -25.01 -0.51
N ASP A 52 -7.36 -26.31 -0.84
CA ASP A 52 -8.01 -27.30 0.00
C ASP A 52 -7.51 -27.21 1.45
N ALA A 53 -8.42 -27.29 2.41
CA ALA A 53 -8.10 -27.17 3.83
C ALA A 53 -7.10 -28.25 4.31
N ALA A 54 -7.11 -29.43 3.70
CA ALA A 54 -6.15 -30.50 3.99
C ALA A 54 -4.79 -30.29 3.32
N SER A 55 -4.69 -29.36 2.34
CA SER A 55 -3.48 -29.07 1.57
C SER A 55 -2.75 -27.89 2.19
N THR A 56 -1.93 -28.14 3.22
CA THR A 56 -1.25 -27.11 4.02
C THR A 56 0.27 -27.18 3.90
N GLY A 57 0.97 -26.14 4.35
CA GLY A 57 2.42 -26.08 4.38
C GLY A 57 3.04 -25.98 2.98
N ARG A 58 4.33 -26.37 2.88
CA ARG A 58 5.03 -26.45 1.60
C ARG A 58 4.52 -27.62 0.79
N GLY A 59 4.42 -27.51 -0.49
CA GLY A 59 3.87 -28.61 -1.33
C GLY A 59 2.35 -28.63 -1.43
N TYR A 60 1.63 -27.65 -0.88
CA TYR A 60 0.19 -27.51 -1.07
C TYR A 60 -0.19 -27.43 -2.55
N LYS A 61 -1.38 -27.91 -2.89
CA LYS A 61 -1.92 -27.81 -4.24
C LYS A 61 -2.45 -26.39 -4.48
N LEU A 62 -1.97 -25.75 -5.54
CA LEU A 62 -2.48 -24.43 -5.93
C LEU A 62 -3.96 -24.49 -6.27
N SER A 63 -4.74 -23.54 -5.73
CA SER A 63 -6.13 -23.34 -6.09
C SER A 63 -6.27 -22.81 -7.52
N PRO A 64 -7.48 -22.81 -8.12
CA PRO A 64 -7.67 -22.31 -9.50
C PRO A 64 -7.10 -20.90 -9.73
N TYR A 65 -7.27 -19.99 -8.79
CA TYR A 65 -6.73 -18.64 -8.90
C TYR A 65 -5.21 -18.60 -8.76
N LEU A 66 -4.65 -19.32 -7.79
CA LEU A 66 -3.21 -19.36 -7.54
C LEU A 66 -2.42 -20.05 -8.65
N GLN A 67 -3.08 -20.86 -9.52
CA GLN A 67 -2.44 -21.41 -10.72
C GLN A 67 -1.91 -20.31 -11.65
N HIS A 68 -2.55 -19.13 -11.68
CA HIS A 68 -2.08 -17.98 -12.47
C HIS A 68 -0.82 -17.35 -11.93
N MET A 69 -0.41 -17.71 -10.71
CA MET A 69 0.82 -17.29 -10.04
C MET A 69 1.82 -18.44 -9.88
N ALA A 70 1.64 -19.56 -10.56
CA ALA A 70 2.48 -20.75 -10.42
C ALA A 70 3.98 -20.48 -10.68
N HIS A 71 4.29 -19.53 -11.57
CA HIS A 71 5.65 -19.13 -11.92
C HIS A 71 6.44 -18.42 -10.79
N VAL A 72 5.72 -17.94 -9.77
CA VAL A 72 6.28 -17.30 -8.56
C VAL A 72 5.86 -18.02 -7.28
N ARG A 73 5.50 -19.30 -7.39
CA ARG A 73 4.96 -20.09 -6.29
C ARG A 73 5.83 -20.05 -5.01
N ASP A 74 7.13 -20.10 -5.18
CA ASP A 74 8.08 -20.15 -4.08
C ASP A 74 8.32 -18.78 -3.42
N ASP A 75 7.78 -17.71 -4.00
CA ASP A 75 8.00 -16.34 -3.57
C ASP A 75 6.82 -15.77 -2.75
N PHE A 76 5.74 -16.53 -2.58
CA PHE A 76 4.59 -16.11 -1.77
C PHE A 76 4.06 -17.22 -0.86
N SER A 77 3.37 -16.81 0.20
CA SER A 77 2.56 -17.66 1.05
C SER A 77 1.10 -17.23 0.95
N VAL A 78 0.18 -18.19 0.86
CA VAL A 78 -1.26 -17.95 0.95
C VAL A 78 -1.75 -18.27 2.35
N MET A 79 -2.69 -17.48 2.86
CA MET A 79 -3.25 -17.62 4.20
C MET A 79 -4.74 -17.91 4.12
N SER A 80 -5.22 -18.77 5.02
CA SER A 80 -6.64 -19.02 5.25
C SER A 80 -6.93 -19.04 6.75
N GLY A 81 -8.17 -18.76 7.15
CA GLY A 81 -8.57 -18.68 8.56
C GLY A 81 -7.98 -17.46 9.27
N VAL A 82 -7.74 -16.36 8.56
CA VAL A 82 -7.28 -15.09 9.14
C VAL A 82 -8.37 -14.03 9.07
N TRP A 83 -8.35 -13.05 9.99
CA TRP A 83 -9.32 -11.96 10.04
C TRP A 83 -8.77 -10.75 10.79
N HIS A 84 -9.46 -9.65 10.71
CA HIS A 84 -9.27 -8.55 11.63
C HIS A 84 -10.27 -8.69 12.78
N PRO A 85 -9.81 -8.90 14.03
CA PRO A 85 -10.70 -9.02 15.18
C PRO A 85 -11.69 -7.86 15.27
N ASP A 86 -12.97 -8.20 15.41
CA ASP A 86 -14.09 -7.26 15.59
C ASP A 86 -14.30 -6.26 14.43
N VAL A 87 -13.74 -6.53 13.25
CA VAL A 87 -14.05 -5.75 12.04
C VAL A 87 -15.24 -6.37 11.33
N ASP A 88 -16.30 -5.58 11.21
CA ASP A 88 -17.59 -5.92 10.60
C ASP A 88 -17.88 -5.04 9.37
N ALA A 89 -19.14 -4.89 8.97
CA ALA A 89 -19.65 -3.98 7.94
C ALA A 89 -19.47 -4.39 6.47
N GLY A 90 -18.86 -5.52 6.12
CA GLY A 90 -18.70 -5.96 4.71
C GLY A 90 -17.85 -4.98 3.88
N HIS A 91 -18.41 -4.38 2.81
CA HIS A 91 -17.64 -3.45 1.95
C HIS A 91 -17.04 -2.27 2.73
N PRO A 92 -17.76 -1.56 3.62
CA PRO A 92 -17.17 -0.46 4.40
C PRO A 92 -15.99 -0.86 5.29
N ALA A 93 -15.75 -2.15 5.53
CA ALA A 93 -14.56 -2.62 6.25
C ALA A 93 -13.25 -2.46 5.45
N ASP A 94 -13.31 -2.04 4.17
CA ASP A 94 -12.12 -1.81 3.34
C ASP A 94 -11.17 -0.77 3.96
N ILE A 95 -11.72 0.27 4.62
CA ILE A 95 -10.93 1.28 5.33
C ILE A 95 -10.17 0.72 6.54
N CYS A 96 -10.54 -0.48 7.01
CA CYS A 96 -9.90 -1.17 8.13
C CYS A 96 -8.83 -2.18 7.71
N PHE A 97 -8.63 -2.41 6.41
CA PHE A 97 -7.70 -3.45 5.93
C PHE A 97 -6.26 -3.27 6.45
N LEU A 98 -5.78 -2.03 6.56
CA LEU A 98 -4.44 -1.74 7.10
C LEU A 98 -4.45 -1.05 8.49
N THR A 99 -5.63 -0.73 9.02
CA THR A 99 -5.74 -0.17 10.37
C THR A 99 -6.13 -1.22 11.40
N ALA A 100 -6.85 -2.28 10.96
CA ALA A 100 -7.48 -3.27 11.84
C ALA A 100 -8.32 -2.64 12.96
N ALA A 101 -8.91 -1.46 12.71
CA ALA A 101 -9.76 -0.75 13.67
C ALA A 101 -11.10 -1.48 13.80
N PRO A 102 -11.54 -1.85 15.02
CA PRO A 102 -12.75 -2.64 15.23
C PRO A 102 -14.03 -1.81 15.04
N HIS A 103 -15.13 -2.53 14.75
CA HIS A 103 -16.49 -2.02 14.68
C HIS A 103 -16.73 -0.85 13.69
N PRO A 104 -16.29 -0.95 12.42
CA PRO A 104 -16.54 0.11 11.42
C PRO A 104 -18.02 0.35 11.12
N SER A 105 -18.93 -0.56 11.46
CA SER A 105 -20.38 -0.37 11.36
C SER A 105 -20.96 0.53 12.46
N SER A 106 -20.22 0.80 13.52
CA SER A 106 -20.69 1.59 14.64
C SER A 106 -20.88 3.07 14.25
N GLY A 107 -21.99 3.68 14.64
CA GLY A 107 -22.24 5.11 14.42
C GLY A 107 -21.25 6.07 15.11
N GLY A 108 -20.45 5.55 16.06
CA GLY A 108 -19.35 6.27 16.70
C GLY A 108 -17.97 5.89 16.19
N PHE A 109 -17.87 5.11 15.11
CA PHE A 109 -16.59 4.64 14.57
C PHE A 109 -15.64 5.79 14.27
N ARG A 110 -14.40 5.59 14.68
CA ARG A 110 -13.26 6.41 14.30
C ARG A 110 -12.14 5.51 13.89
N ASN A 111 -11.64 5.71 12.69
CA ASN A 111 -10.50 4.93 12.23
C ASN A 111 -9.23 5.31 13.00
N THR A 112 -8.25 4.43 12.98
CA THR A 112 -6.96 4.59 13.64
C THR A 112 -5.85 4.68 12.61
N ILE A 113 -4.60 4.81 13.07
CA ILE A 113 -3.46 4.86 12.18
C ILE A 113 -3.33 3.56 11.37
N SER A 114 -3.11 3.68 10.07
CA SER A 114 -2.81 2.54 9.20
C SER A 114 -1.35 2.12 9.28
N LEU A 115 -1.06 0.87 8.93
CA LEU A 115 0.27 0.28 8.98
C LEU A 115 1.32 1.11 8.21
N ASP A 116 0.99 1.56 7.01
CA ASP A 116 1.86 2.40 6.18
C ASP A 116 2.14 3.76 6.83
N GLN A 117 1.14 4.38 7.45
CA GLN A 117 1.33 5.66 8.13
C GLN A 117 2.11 5.50 9.44
N TYR A 118 1.89 4.41 10.16
CA TYR A 118 2.69 4.08 11.33
C TYR A 118 4.18 3.93 11.00
N MET A 119 4.49 3.30 9.86
CA MET A 119 5.86 3.24 9.32
C MET A 119 6.35 4.61 8.86
N SER A 120 5.51 5.37 8.16
CA SER A 120 5.86 6.70 7.62
C SER A 120 6.23 7.70 8.70
N GLU A 121 5.58 7.67 9.86
CA GLU A 121 5.92 8.53 11.00
C GLU A 121 7.32 8.24 11.55
N ARG A 122 7.81 7.00 11.43
CA ARG A 122 9.09 6.55 12.01
C ARG A 122 10.24 6.60 11.03
N ILE A 123 10.02 6.14 9.81
CA ILE A 123 11.08 5.98 8.81
C ILE A 123 10.85 6.81 7.53
N GLY A 124 9.71 7.47 7.38
CA GLY A 124 9.36 8.22 6.16
C GLY A 124 10.30 9.37 5.83
N HIS A 125 11.06 9.88 6.81
CA HIS A 125 12.08 10.90 6.59
C HIS A 125 13.27 10.42 5.75
N GLN A 126 13.44 9.11 5.60
CA GLN A 126 14.54 8.50 4.86
C GLN A 126 14.36 8.59 3.34
N THR A 127 13.13 8.86 2.87
CA THR A 127 12.78 8.92 1.44
C THR A 127 12.06 10.22 1.09
N ARG A 128 12.02 10.56 -0.22
CA ARG A 128 11.33 11.75 -0.70
C ARG A 128 9.85 11.76 -0.36
N PHE A 129 9.20 10.62 -0.52
CA PHE A 129 7.80 10.44 -0.17
C PHE A 129 7.72 9.49 1.02
N PRO A 130 7.28 9.96 2.20
CA PRO A 130 7.09 9.10 3.38
C PRO A 130 6.22 7.88 3.10
N SER A 131 5.21 8.06 2.23
CA SER A 131 4.37 7.01 1.65
C SER A 131 3.80 7.47 0.31
N LEU A 132 3.37 6.51 -0.51
CA LEU A 132 2.50 6.74 -1.67
C LEU A 132 1.18 6.01 -1.44
N THR A 133 0.09 6.76 -1.51
CA THR A 133 -1.27 6.23 -1.39
C THR A 133 -1.90 6.22 -2.78
N LEU A 134 -2.06 5.02 -3.34
CA LEU A 134 -2.50 4.81 -4.72
C LEU A 134 -3.91 4.22 -4.76
N GLY A 135 -4.62 4.49 -5.85
CA GLY A 135 -5.92 3.91 -6.13
C GLY A 135 -6.14 3.66 -7.62
N VAL A 136 -6.96 2.68 -7.97
CA VAL A 136 -7.29 2.41 -9.38
C VAL A 136 -8.66 3.00 -9.71
N ASN A 137 -9.74 2.37 -9.24
CA ASN A 137 -11.11 2.84 -9.48
C ASN A 137 -11.72 3.39 -8.19
N VAL A 138 -11.03 4.37 -7.60
CA VAL A 138 -11.42 5.04 -6.37
C VAL A 138 -11.72 6.49 -6.68
N SER A 139 -12.90 6.98 -6.33
CA SER A 139 -13.20 8.41 -6.41
C SER A 139 -12.32 9.15 -5.39
N ARG A 140 -11.72 10.26 -5.83
CA ARG A 140 -10.83 11.03 -4.97
C ARG A 140 -11.51 11.41 -3.65
N GLY A 141 -10.94 10.95 -2.53
CA GLY A 141 -11.46 11.23 -1.20
C GLY A 141 -12.64 10.36 -0.75
N SER A 142 -13.02 9.30 -1.50
CA SER A 142 -14.11 8.41 -1.12
C SER A 142 -13.70 7.27 -0.19
N THR A 143 -12.57 6.64 -0.47
CA THR A 143 -11.99 5.57 0.34
C THR A 143 -10.48 5.51 0.17
N SER A 144 -9.78 4.96 1.16
CA SER A 144 -8.33 4.80 1.15
C SER A 144 -7.90 3.79 2.20
N LEU A 145 -6.75 3.16 1.98
CA LEU A 145 -6.09 2.30 2.97
C LEU A 145 -5.26 3.09 3.99
N SER A 146 -4.93 4.35 3.68
CA SER A 146 -3.99 5.17 4.46
C SER A 146 -4.74 6.15 5.36
N TRP A 147 -4.45 6.04 6.67
CA TRP A 147 -5.10 6.82 7.73
C TRP A 147 -4.07 7.33 8.74
N THR A 148 -4.18 8.59 9.13
CA THR A 148 -3.30 9.18 10.15
C THR A 148 -3.64 8.70 11.55
N ALA A 149 -2.76 8.95 12.53
CA ALA A 149 -3.03 8.70 13.95
C ALA A 149 -4.27 9.45 14.47
N GLY A 150 -4.58 10.62 13.91
CA GLY A 150 -5.80 11.36 14.21
C GLY A 150 -7.08 10.83 13.55
N GLY A 151 -7.02 9.70 12.82
CA GLY A 151 -8.17 9.15 12.12
C GLY A 151 -8.57 9.92 10.86
N VAL A 152 -7.65 10.64 10.24
CA VAL A 152 -7.87 11.37 8.99
C VAL A 152 -7.41 10.53 7.81
N MET A 153 -8.29 10.36 6.83
CA MET A 153 -8.02 9.63 5.60
C MET A 153 -7.03 10.41 4.70
N ILE A 154 -6.06 9.72 4.14
CA ILE A 154 -5.16 10.25 3.11
C ILE A 154 -5.69 9.85 1.73
N PRO A 155 -6.03 10.81 0.87
CA PRO A 155 -6.59 10.53 -0.45
C PRO A 155 -5.63 9.79 -1.37
N CYS A 156 -6.18 8.92 -2.24
CA CYS A 156 -5.41 8.20 -3.24
C CYS A 156 -5.04 9.07 -4.44
N ASP A 157 -3.83 8.86 -4.97
CA ASP A 157 -3.47 9.23 -6.34
C ASP A 157 -4.00 8.15 -7.30
N VAL A 158 -4.88 8.55 -8.21
CA VAL A 158 -5.61 7.61 -9.07
C VAL A 158 -5.18 7.64 -10.55
N LEU A 159 -4.23 8.50 -10.91
CA LEU A 159 -3.74 8.64 -12.28
C LEU A 159 -2.26 8.24 -12.36
N PRO A 160 -1.91 7.19 -13.11
CA PRO A 160 -0.52 6.76 -13.31
C PRO A 160 0.40 7.89 -13.76
N SER A 161 -0.07 8.78 -14.67
CA SER A 161 0.70 9.93 -15.13
C SER A 161 1.05 10.91 -14.02
N VAL A 162 0.12 11.15 -13.07
CA VAL A 162 0.33 12.03 -11.92
C VAL A 162 1.37 11.42 -10.98
N VAL A 163 1.29 10.11 -10.73
CA VAL A 163 2.29 9.40 -9.92
C VAL A 163 3.66 9.47 -10.57
N PHE A 164 3.74 9.24 -11.89
CA PHE A 164 4.98 9.36 -12.66
C PHE A 164 5.58 10.77 -12.56
N GLN A 165 4.75 11.82 -12.73
CA GLN A 165 5.19 13.21 -12.59
C GLN A 165 5.74 13.49 -11.18
N LYS A 166 5.07 13.01 -10.14
CA LYS A 166 5.55 13.12 -8.75
C LYS A 166 6.91 12.46 -8.56
N LEU A 167 7.13 11.29 -9.13
CA LEU A 167 8.37 10.54 -8.96
C LEU A 167 9.55 11.17 -9.71
N PHE A 168 9.36 11.54 -10.98
CA PHE A 168 10.45 11.80 -11.92
C PHE A 168 10.51 13.23 -12.44
N LEU A 169 9.36 13.90 -12.60
CA LEU A 169 9.32 15.24 -13.16
C LEU A 169 9.23 16.26 -12.02
N GLY A 170 10.30 16.98 -11.78
CA GLY A 170 10.27 18.15 -10.91
C GLY A 170 9.36 19.23 -11.52
N GLY A 171 8.65 19.98 -10.73
CA GLY A 171 8.00 21.20 -11.17
C GLY A 171 9.00 22.19 -11.78
N SER A 172 8.51 23.17 -12.57
CA SER A 172 9.32 24.29 -13.03
C SER A 172 10.01 25.00 -11.87
N PRO A 173 11.06 25.79 -12.09
CA PRO A 173 11.66 26.61 -11.03
C PRO A 173 10.63 27.48 -10.29
N GLU A 174 9.64 27.98 -11.02
CA GLU A 174 8.53 28.80 -10.51
C GLU A 174 7.59 27.95 -9.62
N GLU A 175 7.22 26.76 -10.06
CA GLU A 175 6.38 25.84 -9.29
C GLU A 175 7.08 25.38 -8.00
N ARG A 176 8.39 25.12 -8.05
CA ARG A 176 9.19 24.78 -6.85
C ARG A 176 9.25 25.96 -5.87
N LYS A 177 9.43 27.19 -6.37
CA LYS A 177 9.43 28.39 -5.54
C LYS A 177 8.08 28.63 -4.87
N GLU A 178 6.98 28.44 -5.63
CA GLU A 178 5.63 28.55 -5.09
C GLU A 178 5.33 27.44 -4.07
N GLN A 179 5.78 26.21 -4.32
CA GLN A 179 5.66 25.12 -3.36
C GLN A 179 6.42 25.42 -2.06
N ALA A 180 7.66 25.91 -2.15
CA ALA A 180 8.44 26.32 -0.98
C ALA A 180 7.73 27.44 -0.20
N ARG A 181 7.14 28.40 -0.91
CA ARG A 181 6.35 29.49 -0.29
C ARG A 181 5.11 28.94 0.43
N ARG A 182 4.38 28.02 -0.19
CA ARG A 182 3.20 27.37 0.43
C ARG A 182 3.58 26.57 1.68
N LEU A 183 4.72 25.87 1.64
CA LEU A 183 5.23 25.13 2.79
C LEU A 183 5.56 26.10 3.95
N ALA A 184 6.26 27.20 3.66
CA ALA A 184 6.59 28.23 4.67
C ALA A 184 5.34 28.89 5.25
N LEU A 185 4.36 29.23 4.40
CA LEU A 185 3.08 29.79 4.85
C LEU A 185 2.30 28.79 5.69
N GLY A 186 2.27 27.50 5.27
CA GLY A 186 1.62 26.43 6.01
C GLY A 186 2.23 26.24 7.40
N GLN A 187 3.54 26.28 7.54
CA GLN A 187 4.22 26.24 8.84
C GLN A 187 3.78 27.39 9.76
N SER A 188 3.77 28.61 9.26
CA SER A 188 3.32 29.78 10.03
C SER A 188 1.86 29.67 10.49
N ILE A 189 0.98 29.13 9.64
CA ILE A 189 -0.42 28.86 10.00
C ILE A 189 -0.51 27.78 11.08
N MET A 190 0.28 26.69 10.97
CA MET A 190 0.28 25.59 11.94
C MET A 190 0.74 26.06 13.31
N ASP A 191 1.78 26.89 13.39
CA ASP A 191 2.25 27.48 14.65
C ASP A 191 1.14 28.29 15.33
N THR A 192 0.47 29.14 14.57
CA THR A 192 -0.66 29.94 15.07
C THR A 192 -1.80 29.08 15.59
N VAL A 193 -2.20 28.07 14.81
CA VAL A 193 -3.27 27.12 15.17
C VAL A 193 -2.90 26.33 16.42
N ALA A 194 -1.65 25.87 16.53
CA ALA A 194 -1.17 25.12 17.69
C ALA A 194 -1.23 25.98 18.98
N ASP A 195 -0.87 27.24 18.89
CA ASP A 195 -0.89 28.14 20.05
C ASP A 195 -2.31 28.54 20.47
N GLU A 196 -3.20 28.81 19.52
CA GLU A 196 -4.61 29.07 19.80
C GLU A 196 -5.30 27.85 20.44
N THR A 197 -5.02 26.67 19.91
CA THR A 197 -5.60 25.42 20.46
C THR A 197 -5.10 25.13 21.87
N LYS A 198 -3.82 25.37 22.19
CA LYS A 198 -3.29 25.27 23.56
C LYS A 198 -3.97 26.23 24.54
N ARG A 199 -4.35 27.41 24.08
CA ARG A 199 -5.13 28.36 24.91
C ARG A 199 -6.52 27.80 25.18
N LEU A 200 -7.22 27.35 24.13
CA LEU A 200 -8.56 26.80 24.24
C LEU A 200 -8.61 25.55 25.15
N GLN A 201 -7.58 24.70 25.11
CA GLN A 201 -7.48 23.53 26.00
C GLN A 201 -7.54 23.86 27.49
N ARG A 202 -7.12 25.07 27.90
CA ARG A 202 -7.18 25.52 29.29
C ARG A 202 -8.56 25.92 29.74
N GLU A 203 -9.44 26.23 28.78
CA GLU A 203 -10.78 26.79 29.02
C GLU A 203 -11.91 25.75 28.88
N VAL A 204 -11.62 24.57 28.30
CA VAL A 204 -12.63 23.55 28.01
C VAL A 204 -12.58 22.36 28.97
N GLY A 205 -13.68 21.62 29.04
CA GLY A 205 -13.82 20.40 29.85
C GLY A 205 -13.00 19.22 29.31
N THR A 206 -12.91 18.13 30.07
CA THR A 206 -12.07 16.96 29.79
C THR A 206 -12.35 16.35 28.41
N ARG A 207 -13.62 16.18 28.05
CA ARG A 207 -14.02 15.57 26.77
C ARG A 207 -13.64 16.41 25.54
N ASP A 208 -13.73 17.72 25.64
CA ASP A 208 -13.34 18.63 24.57
C ASP A 208 -11.82 18.78 24.52
N ARG A 209 -11.15 18.65 25.66
CA ARG A 209 -9.68 18.63 25.76
C ARG A 209 -9.11 17.44 24.99
N GLU A 210 -9.69 16.25 25.12
CA GLU A 210 -9.30 15.06 24.36
C GLU A 210 -9.46 15.27 22.82
N ARG A 211 -10.53 15.92 22.38
CA ARG A 211 -10.75 16.28 20.98
C ARG A 211 -9.71 17.26 20.45
N LEU A 212 -9.36 18.25 21.26
CA LEU A 212 -8.33 19.22 20.93
C LEU A 212 -6.93 18.59 20.89
N ASP A 213 -6.64 17.60 21.75
CA ASP A 213 -5.40 16.84 21.70
C ASP A 213 -5.28 16.03 20.39
N GLN A 214 -6.36 15.41 19.95
CA GLN A 214 -6.40 14.71 18.66
C GLN A 214 -6.16 15.67 17.49
N TYR A 215 -6.81 16.85 17.53
CA TYR A 215 -6.61 17.90 16.53
C TYR A 215 -5.15 18.39 16.51
N LEU A 216 -4.56 18.69 17.66
CA LEU A 216 -3.16 19.11 17.77
C LEU A 216 -2.20 18.03 17.28
N THR A 217 -2.49 16.76 17.52
CA THR A 217 -1.71 15.64 16.99
C THR A 217 -1.74 15.65 15.46
N GLY A 218 -2.91 15.81 14.86
CA GLY A 218 -3.04 15.92 13.39
C GLY A 218 -2.29 17.14 12.81
N VAL A 219 -2.31 18.29 13.50
CA VAL A 219 -1.55 19.49 13.11
C VAL A 219 -0.04 19.22 13.16
N ARG A 220 0.46 18.60 14.23
CA ARG A 220 1.89 18.26 14.36
C ARG A 220 2.36 17.25 13.30
N ASP A 221 1.52 16.27 12.97
CA ASP A 221 1.83 15.29 11.93
C ASP A 221 1.91 15.96 10.55
N LEU A 222 1.00 16.90 10.28
CA LEU A 222 1.04 17.68 9.04
C LEU A 222 2.31 18.55 8.99
N GLU A 223 2.68 19.23 10.06
CA GLU A 223 3.89 20.03 10.18
C GLU A 223 5.15 19.18 9.90
N LYS A 224 5.30 18.02 10.53
CA LYS A 224 6.41 17.10 10.28
C LYS A 224 6.51 16.71 8.80
N ARG A 225 5.38 16.37 8.17
CA ARG A 225 5.34 16.04 6.74
C ARG A 225 5.76 17.19 5.85
N MET A 226 5.33 18.40 6.18
CA MET A 226 5.73 19.62 5.46
C MET A 226 7.23 19.88 5.57
N LEU A 227 7.82 19.76 6.77
CA LEU A 227 9.26 19.89 6.99
C LEU A 227 10.06 18.82 6.21
N GLN A 228 9.62 17.58 6.23
CA GLN A 228 10.24 16.50 5.47
C GLN A 228 10.18 16.75 3.97
N SER A 229 9.02 17.18 3.46
CA SER A 229 8.85 17.53 2.05
C SER A 229 9.79 18.66 1.63
N ALA A 230 9.90 19.71 2.44
CA ALA A 230 10.80 20.86 2.17
C ALA A 230 12.27 20.43 2.09
N ALA A 231 12.72 19.51 2.94
CA ALA A 231 14.10 19.01 2.94
C ALA A 231 14.45 18.25 1.63
N TRP A 232 13.46 17.63 0.99
CA TRP A 232 13.64 16.88 -0.25
C TRP A 232 13.48 17.72 -1.53
N GLU A 233 12.87 18.92 -1.47
CA GLU A 233 12.67 19.76 -2.66
C GLU A 233 13.98 20.17 -3.35
N ASN A 234 15.05 20.36 -2.59
CA ASN A 234 16.35 20.72 -3.12
C ASN A 234 17.19 19.52 -3.61
N LYS A 235 16.74 18.28 -3.38
CA LYS A 235 17.44 17.08 -3.86
C LYS A 235 17.00 16.76 -5.29
N PRO A 236 17.93 16.32 -6.18
CA PRO A 236 17.57 15.92 -7.52
C PRO A 236 16.59 14.73 -7.49
N ARG A 237 15.68 14.71 -8.46
CA ARG A 237 14.78 13.56 -8.67
C ARG A 237 15.52 12.47 -9.45
N PRO A 238 15.15 11.20 -9.25
CA PRO A 238 15.68 10.13 -10.07
C PRO A 238 15.29 10.33 -11.54
N VAL A 239 16.15 9.88 -12.44
CA VAL A 239 15.87 9.93 -13.88
C VAL A 239 14.97 8.75 -14.25
N ALA A 240 13.85 9.04 -14.91
CA ALA A 240 12.98 8.00 -15.43
C ALA A 240 13.68 7.22 -16.56
N LYS A 241 13.66 5.89 -16.46
CA LYS A 241 14.11 5.00 -17.55
C LYS A 241 12.99 4.77 -18.57
N ASP A 242 11.75 4.82 -18.13
CA ASP A 242 10.56 4.59 -18.91
C ASP A 242 9.88 5.91 -19.30
N LYS A 243 9.05 5.87 -20.34
CA LYS A 243 8.22 7.01 -20.74
C LYS A 243 7.05 7.18 -19.77
N MET A 244 6.60 8.43 -19.63
CA MET A 244 5.38 8.72 -18.88
C MET A 244 4.20 7.94 -19.47
N PRO A 245 3.45 7.18 -18.65
CA PRO A 245 2.30 6.43 -19.13
C PRO A 245 1.18 7.36 -19.57
N LEU A 246 0.38 6.89 -20.52
CA LEU A 246 -0.92 7.46 -20.81
C LEU A 246 -1.94 6.90 -19.82
N ASP A 247 -2.77 7.77 -19.27
CA ASP A 247 -3.81 7.34 -18.37
C ASP A 247 -4.94 6.66 -19.15
N PRO A 248 -5.35 5.45 -18.75
CA PRO A 248 -6.56 4.82 -19.28
C PRO A 248 -7.79 5.71 -19.03
N LYS A 249 -8.56 5.98 -20.07
CA LYS A 249 -9.72 6.88 -20.00
C LYS A 249 -11.05 6.15 -19.92
N ASP A 250 -11.11 4.96 -20.53
CA ASP A 250 -12.30 4.11 -20.50
C ASP A 250 -12.29 3.25 -19.24
N PRO A 251 -13.38 3.19 -18.47
CA PRO A 251 -13.51 2.23 -17.37
C PRO A 251 -13.22 0.79 -17.76
N LYS A 252 -13.42 0.43 -19.04
CA LYS A 252 -13.08 -0.90 -19.57
C LYS A 252 -11.58 -1.21 -19.51
N GLU A 253 -10.72 -0.19 -19.51
CA GLU A 253 -9.26 -0.30 -19.40
C GLU A 253 -8.79 -0.46 -17.92
N TYR A 254 -9.68 -0.88 -17.03
CA TYR A 254 -9.40 -1.03 -15.61
C TYR A 254 -8.17 -1.90 -15.32
N MET A 255 -8.03 -3.05 -15.99
CA MET A 255 -6.88 -3.95 -15.79
C MET A 255 -5.57 -3.34 -16.28
N ASP A 256 -5.58 -2.53 -17.34
CA ASP A 256 -4.42 -1.77 -17.77
C ASP A 256 -4.02 -0.72 -16.73
N LYS A 257 -4.99 -0.09 -16.08
CA LYS A 257 -4.73 0.86 -15.01
C LYS A 257 -4.15 0.17 -13.78
N VAL A 258 -4.63 -1.02 -13.41
CA VAL A 258 -4.03 -1.84 -12.34
C VAL A 258 -2.57 -2.13 -12.66
N ARG A 259 -2.27 -2.59 -13.87
CA ARG A 259 -0.90 -2.87 -14.33
C ARG A 259 -0.01 -1.62 -14.25
N LEU A 260 -0.49 -0.48 -14.74
CA LEU A 260 0.26 0.77 -14.69
C LEU A 260 0.53 1.24 -13.25
N MET A 261 -0.42 1.05 -12.31
CA MET A 261 -0.19 1.37 -10.91
C MET A 261 0.84 0.43 -10.26
N TYR A 262 0.88 -0.84 -10.65
CA TYR A 262 1.95 -1.76 -10.23
C TYR A 262 3.31 -1.32 -10.79
N ASP A 263 3.37 -0.87 -12.05
CA ASP A 263 4.59 -0.30 -12.62
C ASP A 263 5.06 0.95 -11.87
N MET A 264 4.14 1.85 -11.49
CA MET A 264 4.47 3.03 -10.67
C MET A 264 5.02 2.64 -9.30
N ALA A 265 4.42 1.63 -8.64
CA ALA A 265 4.90 1.13 -7.37
C ALA A 265 6.31 0.52 -7.50
N ARG A 266 6.55 -0.31 -8.52
CA ARG A 266 7.87 -0.88 -8.83
C ARG A 266 8.91 0.22 -9.04
N MET A 267 8.63 1.20 -9.91
CA MET A 267 9.56 2.30 -10.19
C MET A 267 9.86 3.15 -8.95
N ALA A 268 8.86 3.38 -8.10
CA ALA A 268 9.06 4.10 -6.84
C ALA A 268 10.00 3.35 -5.88
N PHE A 269 9.93 2.02 -5.86
CA PHE A 269 10.82 1.18 -5.07
C PHE A 269 12.22 1.07 -5.67
N GLU A 270 12.36 0.89 -6.98
CA GLU A 270 13.64 0.85 -7.69
C GLU A 270 14.49 2.12 -7.47
N THR A 271 13.81 3.25 -7.30
CA THR A 271 14.47 4.56 -7.10
C THR A 271 14.55 4.98 -5.64
N ASP A 272 14.14 4.13 -4.69
CA ASP A 272 13.98 4.43 -3.27
C ASP A 272 13.27 5.77 -3.02
N SER A 273 12.32 6.13 -3.89
CA SER A 273 11.52 7.35 -3.77
C SER A 273 10.56 7.28 -2.59
N THR A 274 10.13 6.08 -2.25
CA THR A 274 9.38 5.74 -1.03
C THR A 274 9.66 4.29 -0.63
N ARG A 275 9.40 3.94 0.64
CA ARG A 275 9.47 2.57 1.15
C ARG A 275 8.12 2.01 1.58
N ASN A 276 7.06 2.83 1.51
CA ASN A 276 5.71 2.48 1.92
C ASN A 276 4.71 2.84 0.83
N ILE A 277 3.99 1.86 0.31
CA ILE A 277 2.94 2.06 -0.70
C ILE A 277 1.67 1.37 -0.25
N THR A 278 0.53 2.01 -0.46
CA THR A 278 -0.78 1.40 -0.38
C THR A 278 -1.48 1.50 -1.73
N LEU A 279 -2.26 0.48 -2.09
CA LEU A 279 -3.03 0.48 -3.32
C LEU A 279 -4.43 -0.08 -3.07
N MET A 280 -5.43 0.78 -3.17
CA MET A 280 -6.85 0.40 -3.17
C MET A 280 -7.28 0.14 -4.61
N LEU A 281 -7.76 -1.06 -4.91
CA LEU A 281 -8.08 -1.42 -6.30
C LEU A 281 -9.42 -0.86 -6.76
N ASP A 282 -10.47 -0.88 -5.93
CA ASP A 282 -11.80 -0.51 -6.38
C ASP A 282 -12.61 0.26 -5.32
N SER A 283 -13.83 0.55 -5.67
CA SER A 283 -14.86 1.13 -4.81
C SER A 283 -16.24 0.52 -5.15
N VAL A 284 -17.22 0.77 -4.30
CA VAL A 284 -18.60 0.31 -4.55
C VAL A 284 -19.21 0.92 -5.82
N ASN A 285 -18.67 2.01 -6.34
CA ASN A 285 -19.09 2.64 -7.58
C ASN A 285 -18.28 2.12 -8.79
N SER A 286 -18.08 0.81 -8.88
CA SER A 286 -17.29 0.24 -9.95
C SER A 286 -18.13 0.05 -11.23
N PRO A 287 -17.59 0.44 -12.41
CA PRO A 287 -18.24 0.25 -13.69
C PRO A 287 -18.12 -1.21 -14.16
N ALA A 288 -18.84 -1.54 -15.24
CA ALA A 288 -18.52 -2.72 -16.03
C ALA A 288 -17.14 -2.55 -16.66
N ILE A 289 -16.29 -3.56 -16.50
CA ILE A 289 -14.91 -3.57 -16.99
C ILE A 289 -14.75 -4.54 -18.15
N GLN A 290 -13.58 -4.54 -18.76
CA GLN A 290 -13.22 -5.50 -19.79
C GLN A 290 -11.99 -6.29 -19.38
N VAL A 291 -12.04 -7.62 -19.55
CA VAL A 291 -10.94 -8.52 -19.22
C VAL A 291 -10.59 -9.34 -20.45
N ALA A 292 -9.35 -9.22 -20.95
CA ALA A 292 -8.85 -9.94 -22.11
C ALA A 292 -9.80 -9.87 -23.34
N GLY A 293 -10.37 -8.68 -23.60
CA GLY A 293 -11.31 -8.45 -24.70
C GLY A 293 -12.77 -8.84 -24.42
N HIS A 294 -13.07 -9.46 -23.27
CA HIS A 294 -14.42 -9.80 -22.83
C HIS A 294 -15.00 -8.70 -21.95
N ALA A 295 -16.11 -8.08 -22.36
CA ALA A 295 -16.86 -7.15 -21.53
C ALA A 295 -17.70 -7.94 -20.52
N VAL A 296 -17.57 -7.60 -19.23
CA VAL A 296 -18.40 -8.25 -18.19
C VAL A 296 -19.85 -7.77 -18.27
N SER A 297 -20.77 -8.59 -17.78
CA SER A 297 -22.21 -8.40 -17.92
C SER A 297 -22.79 -7.26 -17.05
N ASP A 298 -22.06 -6.86 -15.98
CA ASP A 298 -22.55 -5.88 -14.99
C ASP A 298 -21.35 -5.12 -14.38
N GLY A 299 -21.61 -4.07 -13.58
CA GLY A 299 -20.61 -3.38 -12.79
C GLY A 299 -19.91 -4.35 -11.82
N TYR A 300 -18.59 -4.20 -11.64
CA TYR A 300 -17.78 -5.15 -10.85
C TYR A 300 -18.33 -5.33 -9.43
N HIS A 301 -18.76 -4.25 -8.75
CA HIS A 301 -19.42 -4.34 -7.46
C HIS A 301 -20.73 -5.18 -7.52
N ASN A 302 -21.57 -4.98 -8.56
CA ASN A 302 -22.80 -5.76 -8.70
C ASN A 302 -22.53 -7.23 -8.99
N LEU A 303 -21.41 -7.55 -9.67
CA LEU A 303 -20.96 -8.94 -9.84
C LEU A 303 -20.57 -9.57 -8.51
N SER A 304 -19.97 -8.83 -7.57
CA SER A 304 -19.61 -9.36 -6.25
C SER A 304 -20.82 -9.85 -5.45
N HIS A 305 -22.02 -9.29 -5.72
CA HIS A 305 -23.31 -9.74 -5.22
C HIS A 305 -23.97 -10.75 -6.17
N HIS A 306 -23.25 -11.80 -6.52
CA HIS A 306 -23.64 -12.74 -7.58
C HIS A 306 -24.88 -13.60 -7.28
N GLY A 307 -25.28 -13.76 -6.01
CA GLY A 307 -26.45 -14.58 -5.64
C GLY A 307 -26.41 -16.00 -6.19
N ARG A 308 -25.20 -16.54 -6.44
CA ARG A 308 -24.94 -17.84 -7.12
C ARG A 308 -25.39 -17.86 -8.60
N ASN A 309 -25.59 -16.72 -9.23
CA ASN A 309 -25.80 -16.63 -10.66
C ASN A 309 -24.52 -17.04 -11.40
N LYS A 310 -24.62 -18.05 -12.27
CA LYS A 310 -23.47 -18.63 -12.97
C LYS A 310 -22.75 -17.65 -13.90
N GLU A 311 -23.49 -16.77 -14.56
CA GLU A 311 -22.94 -15.77 -15.47
C GLU A 311 -22.11 -14.74 -14.68
N LYS A 312 -22.69 -14.17 -13.60
CA LYS A 312 -21.98 -13.25 -12.70
C LYS A 312 -20.74 -13.88 -12.09
N MET A 313 -20.84 -15.14 -11.64
CA MET A 313 -19.67 -15.87 -11.11
C MET A 313 -18.60 -16.10 -12.19
N GLY A 314 -19.02 -16.40 -13.44
CA GLY A 314 -18.07 -16.55 -14.55
C GLY A 314 -17.34 -15.26 -14.89
N ASP A 315 -18.01 -14.12 -14.81
CA ASP A 315 -17.39 -12.81 -15.01
C ASP A 315 -16.45 -12.44 -13.87
N LEU A 316 -16.84 -12.68 -12.60
CA LEU A 316 -15.95 -12.51 -11.44
C LEU A 316 -14.71 -13.39 -11.55
N GLU A 317 -14.89 -14.66 -11.93
CA GLU A 317 -13.77 -15.58 -12.11
C GLU A 317 -12.75 -15.04 -13.12
N ARG A 318 -13.20 -14.43 -14.23
CA ARG A 318 -12.32 -13.80 -15.22
C ARG A 318 -11.56 -12.62 -14.63
N ILE A 319 -12.26 -11.76 -13.88
CA ILE A 319 -11.68 -10.59 -13.20
C ILE A 319 -10.62 -11.04 -12.20
N ASP A 320 -10.96 -11.94 -11.31
CA ASP A 320 -10.09 -12.43 -10.23
C ASP A 320 -8.84 -13.14 -10.79
N ARG A 321 -8.99 -13.93 -11.86
CA ARG A 321 -7.86 -14.55 -12.57
C ARG A 321 -6.89 -13.51 -13.12
N GLU A 322 -7.39 -12.43 -13.73
CA GLU A 322 -6.52 -11.39 -14.27
C GLU A 322 -5.82 -10.62 -13.13
N HIS A 323 -6.50 -10.36 -12.00
CA HIS A 323 -5.86 -9.80 -10.81
C HIS A 323 -4.72 -10.69 -10.31
N MET A 324 -4.92 -12.00 -10.23
CA MET A 324 -3.86 -12.93 -9.80
C MET A 324 -2.68 -12.93 -10.77
N LYS A 325 -2.95 -12.92 -12.07
CA LYS A 325 -1.92 -12.83 -13.10
C LYS A 325 -1.10 -11.53 -12.99
N LEU A 326 -1.78 -10.39 -12.83
CA LEU A 326 -1.11 -9.10 -12.67
C LEU A 326 -0.28 -9.05 -11.37
N LEU A 327 -0.79 -9.61 -10.27
CA LEU A 327 -0.04 -9.74 -9.02
C LEU A 327 1.19 -10.65 -9.18
N GLY A 328 1.02 -11.79 -9.85
CA GLY A 328 2.13 -12.69 -10.16
C GLY A 328 3.22 -12.01 -10.99
N ASN A 329 2.82 -11.20 -11.97
CA ASN A 329 3.75 -10.41 -12.78
C ASN A 329 4.49 -9.35 -11.94
N LEU A 330 3.79 -8.63 -11.05
CA LEU A 330 4.43 -7.68 -10.12
C LEU A 330 5.50 -8.37 -9.26
N ILE A 331 5.19 -9.54 -8.70
CA ILE A 331 6.14 -10.32 -7.88
C ILE A 331 7.34 -10.75 -8.73
N ALA A 332 7.09 -11.26 -9.95
CA ALA A 332 8.14 -11.66 -10.88
C ALA A 332 9.03 -10.47 -11.29
N ASP A 333 8.44 -9.32 -11.56
CA ASP A 333 9.16 -8.10 -11.92
C ASP A 333 10.05 -7.60 -10.78
N LEU A 334 9.54 -7.61 -9.53
CA LEU A 334 10.35 -7.29 -8.35
C LEU A 334 11.50 -8.29 -8.16
N LYS A 335 11.26 -9.59 -8.38
CA LYS A 335 12.26 -10.64 -8.32
C LYS A 335 13.32 -10.50 -9.43
N GLY A 336 12.91 -10.05 -10.61
CA GLY A 336 13.81 -9.83 -11.75
C GLY A 336 14.77 -8.64 -11.56
N ARG A 337 14.56 -7.77 -10.57
CA ARG A 337 15.41 -6.60 -10.30
C ARG A 337 16.46 -6.92 -9.25
N LYS A 338 17.74 -6.84 -9.66
CA LYS A 338 18.86 -7.05 -8.74
C LYS A 338 19.05 -5.82 -7.86
N GLU A 339 19.32 -6.06 -6.60
CA GLU A 339 19.68 -5.08 -5.58
C GLU A 339 20.81 -5.68 -4.71
N ASP A 340 21.57 -4.86 -4.00
CA ASP A 340 22.64 -5.32 -3.13
C ASP A 340 22.14 -6.38 -2.14
N GLY A 341 22.78 -7.56 -2.14
CA GLY A 341 22.40 -8.68 -1.26
C GLY A 341 21.18 -9.50 -1.71
N GLY A 342 20.70 -9.34 -2.96
CA GLY A 342 19.58 -10.14 -3.48
C GLY A 342 18.84 -9.51 -4.63
N THR A 343 17.52 -9.55 -4.55
CA THR A 343 16.59 -8.92 -5.49
C THR A 343 15.73 -7.86 -4.79
N LEU A 344 15.09 -7.01 -5.57
CA LEU A 344 14.15 -6.03 -5.02
C LEU A 344 13.01 -6.71 -4.25
N LEU A 345 12.59 -7.93 -4.65
CA LEU A 345 11.59 -8.71 -3.94
C LEU A 345 12.08 -9.18 -2.56
N ASP A 346 13.35 -9.57 -2.41
CA ASP A 346 13.91 -10.00 -1.12
C ASP A 346 13.88 -8.89 -0.06
N HIS A 347 13.75 -7.65 -0.53
CA HIS A 347 13.69 -6.46 0.31
C HIS A 347 12.32 -5.78 0.30
N THR A 348 11.34 -6.31 -0.45
CA THR A 348 9.99 -5.76 -0.56
C THR A 348 8.96 -6.76 -0.08
N MET A 349 8.21 -6.40 0.95
CA MET A 349 7.06 -7.16 1.44
C MET A 349 5.82 -6.74 0.64
N VAL A 350 5.18 -7.70 -0.01
CA VAL A 350 3.94 -7.50 -0.78
C VAL A 350 2.80 -8.20 -0.02
N LEU A 351 1.88 -7.41 0.51
CA LEU A 351 0.63 -7.88 1.10
C LEU A 351 -0.51 -7.63 0.11
N TYR A 352 -1.16 -8.68 -0.34
CA TYR A 352 -2.38 -8.61 -1.16
C TYR A 352 -3.51 -9.33 -0.44
N GLY A 353 -4.69 -8.75 -0.43
CA GLY A 353 -5.85 -9.41 0.15
C GLY A 353 -7.15 -8.65 -0.06
N SER A 354 -8.19 -9.11 0.63
CA SER A 354 -9.48 -8.44 0.69
C SER A 354 -9.92 -8.26 2.13
N ASN A 355 -10.71 -7.23 2.38
CA ASN A 355 -11.41 -6.99 3.65
C ASN A 355 -12.63 -7.91 3.84
N MET A 356 -12.95 -8.74 2.85
CA MET A 356 -14.05 -9.70 2.91
C MET A 356 -13.60 -11.10 2.53
N GLY A 357 -13.96 -12.08 3.34
CA GLY A 357 -13.80 -13.51 3.01
C GLY A 357 -14.82 -13.99 1.99
N ASN A 358 -15.97 -13.31 1.90
CA ASN A 358 -17.00 -13.56 0.90
C ASN A 358 -17.82 -12.28 0.68
N ALA A 359 -17.67 -11.65 -0.48
CA ALA A 359 -18.36 -10.41 -0.81
C ALA A 359 -19.87 -10.58 -0.99
N ASN A 360 -20.32 -11.72 -1.53
CA ASN A 360 -21.74 -12.00 -1.75
C ASN A 360 -22.57 -12.05 -0.45
N THR A 361 -21.91 -12.40 0.66
CA THR A 361 -22.52 -12.50 1.99
C THR A 361 -21.99 -11.48 2.98
N HIS A 362 -21.11 -10.57 2.57
CA HIS A 362 -20.48 -9.54 3.40
C HIS A 362 -19.70 -10.08 4.62
N VAL A 363 -19.22 -11.33 4.52
CA VAL A 363 -18.44 -11.95 5.61
C VAL A 363 -17.04 -11.35 5.68
N THR A 364 -16.64 -10.89 6.86
CA THR A 364 -15.32 -10.28 7.16
C THR A 364 -14.37 -11.22 7.88
N THR A 365 -14.65 -12.54 7.87
CA THR A 365 -13.81 -13.60 8.42
C THR A 365 -13.20 -14.44 7.30
N ASN A 366 -12.17 -15.22 7.60
CA ASN A 366 -11.42 -16.03 6.63
C ASN A 366 -11.02 -15.21 5.39
N LEU A 367 -10.31 -14.10 5.64
CA LEU A 367 -9.91 -13.16 4.59
C LEU A 367 -8.93 -13.83 3.61
N PRO A 368 -9.12 -13.63 2.29
CA PRO A 368 -8.14 -14.08 1.30
C PRO A 368 -6.90 -13.20 1.38
N VAL A 369 -5.76 -13.80 1.73
CA VAL A 369 -4.49 -13.07 1.92
C VAL A 369 -3.35 -13.81 1.25
N ILE A 370 -2.54 -13.07 0.48
CA ILE A 370 -1.25 -13.46 -0.07
C ILE A 370 -0.20 -12.53 0.51
N PHE A 371 0.92 -13.11 0.97
CA PHE A 371 2.08 -12.36 1.43
C PHE A 371 3.33 -12.86 0.71
N ALA A 372 4.10 -11.95 0.10
CA ALA A 372 5.24 -12.30 -0.73
C ALA A 372 6.50 -11.49 -0.40
N GLY A 373 7.67 -12.04 -0.68
CA GLY A 373 8.95 -11.36 -0.61
C GLY A 373 9.42 -11.01 0.80
N GLY A 374 10.13 -9.89 0.96
CA GLY A 374 10.63 -9.37 2.23
C GLY A 374 11.72 -10.22 2.90
N GLY A 375 12.22 -11.27 2.24
CA GLY A 375 13.21 -12.21 2.79
C GLY A 375 12.60 -13.20 3.78
N PHE A 376 11.31 -13.50 3.66
CA PHE A 376 10.64 -14.57 4.39
C PHE A 376 10.68 -15.89 3.60
N LYS A 377 10.60 -17.02 4.32
CA LYS A 377 10.43 -18.35 3.71
C LYS A 377 9.02 -18.55 3.23
N HIS A 378 8.84 -18.48 1.91
CA HIS A 378 7.56 -18.63 1.25
C HIS A 378 7.34 -20.03 0.64
N GLY A 379 6.42 -20.15 -0.32
CA GLY A 379 6.07 -21.39 -1.00
C GLY A 379 5.12 -22.28 -0.19
N GLN A 380 4.29 -21.69 0.69
CA GLN A 380 3.46 -22.43 1.64
C GLN A 380 2.03 -21.90 1.76
N HIS A 381 1.14 -22.77 2.17
CA HIS A 381 -0.20 -22.43 2.64
C HIS A 381 -0.22 -22.45 4.17
N LEU A 382 -0.41 -21.30 4.77
CA LEU A 382 -0.58 -21.10 6.21
C LEU A 382 -2.07 -21.15 6.52
N ALA A 383 -2.54 -22.34 6.91
CA ALA A 383 -3.95 -22.59 7.23
C ALA A 383 -4.19 -22.47 8.74
N PHE A 384 -5.09 -21.58 9.11
CA PHE A 384 -5.59 -21.43 10.47
C PHE A 384 -7.03 -21.91 10.57
N ASP A 385 -7.54 -22.01 11.80
CA ASP A 385 -8.91 -22.39 12.07
C ASP A 385 -9.88 -21.39 11.45
N ARG A 386 -10.82 -21.89 10.60
CA ARG A 386 -11.76 -21.03 9.87
C ARG A 386 -12.98 -20.61 10.72
N GLU A 387 -13.20 -21.24 11.86
CA GLU A 387 -14.25 -20.86 12.82
C GLU A 387 -13.71 -19.92 13.89
N ARG A 388 -12.47 -20.13 14.32
CA ARG A 388 -11.74 -19.32 15.29
C ARG A 388 -10.55 -18.64 14.62
N ASN A 389 -10.85 -17.71 13.75
CA ASN A 389 -9.85 -17.09 12.88
C ASN A 389 -8.66 -16.49 13.65
N TYR A 390 -7.49 -16.60 13.06
CA TYR A 390 -6.25 -16.07 13.59
C TYR A 390 -6.12 -14.57 13.26
N PRO A 391 -5.66 -13.72 14.20
CA PRO A 391 -5.54 -12.27 13.95
C PRO A 391 -4.56 -11.93 12.84
N LEU A 392 -5.05 -11.37 11.73
CA LEU A 392 -4.23 -10.87 10.64
C LEU A 392 -3.28 -9.72 11.08
N PRO A 393 -3.63 -8.84 12.03
CA PRO A 393 -2.73 -7.81 12.54
C PRO A 393 -1.43 -8.34 13.15
N ASN A 394 -1.35 -9.64 13.49
CA ASN A 394 -0.10 -10.26 13.88
C ASN A 394 0.95 -10.21 12.75
N LEU A 395 0.52 -10.29 11.46
CA LEU A 395 1.40 -10.09 10.31
C LEU A 395 1.96 -8.66 10.28
N PHE A 396 1.18 -7.68 10.71
CA PHE A 396 1.61 -6.29 10.73
C PHE A 396 2.77 -6.07 11.71
N VAL A 397 2.79 -6.79 12.81
CA VAL A 397 3.94 -6.79 13.74
C VAL A 397 5.20 -7.32 13.05
N ASN A 398 5.10 -8.44 12.30
CA ASN A 398 6.25 -8.96 11.53
C ASN A 398 6.72 -7.95 10.46
N VAL A 399 5.79 -7.27 9.78
CA VAL A 399 6.12 -6.21 8.82
C VAL A 399 6.88 -5.08 9.49
N LEU A 400 6.40 -4.57 10.64
CA LEU A 400 7.05 -3.50 11.38
C LEU A 400 8.48 -3.89 11.81
N GLN A 401 8.64 -5.06 12.40
CA GLN A 401 9.95 -5.58 12.80
C GLN A 401 10.90 -5.74 11.60
N ARG A 402 10.36 -6.22 10.46
CA ARG A 402 11.16 -6.36 9.23
C ARG A 402 11.56 -5.02 8.63
N MET A 403 10.77 -3.96 8.83
CA MET A 403 11.09 -2.58 8.48
C MET A 403 12.07 -1.90 9.46
N GLY A 404 12.56 -2.63 10.47
CA GLY A 404 13.45 -2.10 11.50
C GLY A 404 12.74 -1.24 12.56
N ILE A 405 11.43 -1.38 12.69
CA ILE A 405 10.62 -0.68 13.69
C ILE A 405 10.35 -1.64 14.85
N GLU A 406 10.92 -1.37 16.02
CA GLU A 406 10.65 -2.14 17.21
C GLU A 406 9.17 -2.01 17.60
N SER A 407 8.46 -3.11 17.55
CA SER A 407 7.06 -3.20 17.96
C SER A 407 6.71 -4.64 18.30
N ASP A 408 6.02 -4.84 19.39
CA ASP A 408 5.45 -6.10 19.85
C ASP A 408 3.93 -6.17 19.63
N LYS A 409 3.33 -5.03 19.27
CA LYS A 409 1.90 -4.88 19.08
C LYS A 409 1.55 -3.86 17.99
N PHE A 410 0.50 -4.15 17.21
CA PHE A 410 -0.15 -3.20 16.32
C PHE A 410 -1.67 -3.46 16.33
N ALA A 411 -2.46 -2.41 16.60
CA ALA A 411 -3.93 -2.48 16.67
C ALA A 411 -4.42 -3.68 17.52
N THR A 412 -5.22 -4.57 16.93
CA THR A 412 -5.79 -5.76 17.59
C THR A 412 -4.89 -7.00 17.53
N SER A 413 -3.58 -6.84 17.24
CA SER A 413 -2.64 -7.96 17.25
C SER A 413 -2.46 -8.55 18.66
N THR A 414 -2.12 -9.84 18.72
CA THR A 414 -1.84 -10.60 19.94
C THR A 414 -0.37 -11.04 20.03
N GLY A 415 0.47 -10.57 19.13
CA GLY A 415 1.88 -10.88 18.98
C GLY A 415 2.29 -10.94 17.51
N THR A 416 3.32 -11.69 17.18
CA THR A 416 3.78 -11.92 15.80
C THR A 416 2.97 -13.01 15.08
N PHE A 417 3.03 -13.04 13.76
CA PHE A 417 2.35 -14.03 12.92
C PHE A 417 3.11 -15.36 12.94
N ARG A 418 2.41 -16.47 13.16
CA ARG A 418 2.99 -17.81 13.22
C ARG A 418 3.26 -18.38 11.83
N GLY A 419 4.34 -19.14 11.68
CA GLY A 419 4.68 -19.87 10.44
C GLY A 419 5.37 -19.02 9.37
N LEU A 420 5.63 -17.74 9.64
CA LEU A 420 6.48 -16.89 8.82
C LEU A 420 7.87 -16.80 9.44
N GLU A 421 8.83 -17.47 8.84
CA GLU A 421 10.24 -17.45 9.22
C GLU A 421 11.02 -16.63 8.20
N LEU A 422 12.13 -16.01 8.63
CA LEU A 422 13.09 -15.40 7.72
C LEU A 422 13.89 -16.48 6.98
N ALA A 423 14.25 -16.18 5.72
CA ALA A 423 15.03 -17.08 4.86
C ALA A 423 16.50 -17.16 5.29
#